data_b847d6f61d481c5f56f0ff59b5dfd2f8
#
_entry.id   b847d6f61d481c5f56f0ff59b5dfd2f8
#
_cell.length_a   1.000
_cell.length_b   1.000
_cell.length_c   1.000
_cell.angle_alpha   90.00
_cell.angle_beta   90.00
_cell.angle_gamma   90.00
#
_symmetry.space_group_name_H-M   'P 1'
#
loop_
_entity.id
_entity.type
_entity.pdbx_description
1 polymer ?
#
loop_
_entity_poly.entity_id
_entity_poly.type
_entity_poly.pdbx_seq_one_letter_code
_entity_poly.pdbx_strand_id
1 'polypeptide(L)'
;MNRIDLIGRLTRDPELRKTETGHVRADFTIAVNRIGAKEEQQQADFIPCRVWGSQAENLTHFMGKGNQIAIEGNLRIDSYIDKDGNTKYTTYVLANRIEYLSSKKGEIKEESQEIEENSIKMDELEILDSDLPF
;
A
#
# COMPACT_ATOMS: atom_id res chain seq x y z
N MET A 1 11.18 -8.89 18.18
CA MET A 1 10.69 -8.95 16.79
C MET A 1 9.64 -7.88 16.57
N ASN A 2 9.74 -7.16 15.48
CA ASN A 2 8.80 -6.09 15.16
C ASN A 2 8.48 -6.21 13.68
N ARG A 3 7.39 -6.88 13.36
CA ARG A 3 7.05 -7.15 11.98
C ARG A 3 5.55 -7.14 11.78
N ILE A 4 5.10 -6.47 10.73
CA ILE A 4 3.70 -6.40 10.37
C ILE A 4 3.59 -6.65 8.88
N ASP A 5 2.70 -7.56 8.50
CA ASP A 5 2.41 -7.87 7.11
C ASP A 5 0.93 -7.58 6.89
N LEU A 6 0.63 -6.71 5.93
CA LEU A 6 -0.74 -6.27 5.71
C LEU A 6 -1.04 -6.24 4.22
N ILE A 7 -2.28 -6.57 3.90
CA ILE A 7 -2.82 -6.40 2.56
C ILE A 7 -4.06 -5.52 2.69
N GLY A 8 -4.09 -4.45 1.93
CA GLY A 8 -5.22 -3.54 1.98
C GLY A 8 -5.28 -2.67 0.75
N ARG A 9 -6.27 -1.78 0.75
CA ARG A 9 -6.47 -0.87 -0.37
C ARG A 9 -6.16 0.55 0.07
N LEU A 10 -5.54 1.30 -0.82
CA LEU A 10 -5.26 2.71 -0.55
C LEU A 10 -6.58 3.45 -0.42
N THR A 11 -6.70 4.23 0.65
CA THR A 11 -7.92 5.01 0.89
C THR A 11 -7.91 6.30 0.11
N ARG A 12 -6.72 6.74 -0.32
CA ARG A 12 -6.56 7.92 -1.13
C ARG A 12 -5.20 7.82 -1.79
N ASP A 13 -4.91 8.76 -2.68
CA ASP A 13 -3.62 8.76 -3.36
C ASP A 13 -2.51 8.99 -2.35
N PRO A 14 -1.38 8.28 -2.49
CA PRO A 14 -0.26 8.51 -1.59
C PRO A 14 0.29 9.92 -1.75
N GLU A 15 0.74 10.50 -0.65
CA GLU A 15 1.32 11.83 -0.66
C GLU A 15 2.83 11.72 -0.63
N LEU A 16 3.47 12.27 -1.64
CA LEU A 16 4.92 12.26 -1.72
C LEU A 16 5.47 13.52 -1.09
N ARG A 17 6.42 13.36 -0.19
CA ARG A 17 7.05 14.47 0.50
C ARG A 17 8.56 14.33 0.38
N LYS A 18 9.23 15.47 0.36
CA LYS A 18 10.67 15.49 0.27
C LYS A 18 11.21 16.23 1.48
N THR A 19 12.16 15.63 2.15
CA THR A 19 12.76 16.29 3.31
C THR A 19 13.81 17.28 2.86
N GLU A 20 14.27 18.09 3.81
CA GLU A 20 15.27 19.09 3.50
C GLU A 20 16.58 18.47 3.04
N THR A 21 16.87 17.28 3.54
CA THR A 21 18.09 16.58 3.15
C THR A 21 17.96 15.82 1.85
N GLY A 22 16.81 15.90 1.19
CA GLY A 22 16.63 15.27 -0.10
C GLY A 22 16.06 13.88 -0.06
N HIS A 23 15.72 13.38 1.11
CA HIS A 23 15.07 12.06 1.21
C HIS A 23 13.63 12.17 0.81
N VAL A 24 13.12 11.11 0.15
CA VAL A 24 11.77 11.08 -0.36
C VAL A 24 10.96 10.12 0.48
N ARG A 25 9.75 10.53 0.83
CA ARG A 25 8.88 9.76 1.68
C ARG A 25 7.46 9.82 1.13
N ALA A 26 6.74 8.73 1.20
CA ALA A 26 5.32 8.72 0.86
C ALA A 26 4.52 8.33 2.09
N ASP A 27 3.50 9.12 2.38
CA ASP A 27 2.55 8.82 3.44
C ASP A 27 1.25 8.34 2.81
N PHE A 28 0.72 7.25 3.33
CA PHE A 28 -0.50 6.68 2.76
C PHE A 28 -1.24 5.93 3.86
N THR A 29 -2.51 5.65 3.59
CA THR A 29 -3.36 4.91 4.52
C THR A 29 -3.99 3.76 3.75
N ILE A 30 -3.97 2.58 4.34
CA ILE A 30 -4.62 1.42 3.73
C ILE A 30 -5.77 0.99 4.60
N ALA A 31 -6.80 0.48 3.95
CA ALA A 31 -7.96 -0.09 4.62
C ALA A 31 -7.82 -1.60 4.60
N VAL A 32 -7.78 -2.18 5.79
CA VAL A 32 -7.63 -3.62 5.95
C VAL A 32 -8.91 -4.14 6.57
N ASN A 33 -9.59 -5.04 5.87
CA ASN A 33 -10.85 -5.57 6.35
C ASN A 33 -10.60 -6.53 7.49
N ARG A 34 -11.47 -6.46 8.48
CA ARG A 34 -11.38 -7.37 9.61
C ARG A 34 -11.92 -8.73 9.21
N ILE A 35 -11.21 -9.77 9.62
CA ILE A 35 -11.61 -11.13 9.34
C ILE A 35 -12.82 -11.48 10.17
N GLY A 36 -13.82 -12.11 9.55
CA GLY A 36 -15.00 -12.55 10.29
C GLY A 36 -16.09 -11.53 10.42
N ALA A 37 -15.90 -10.32 9.90
CA ALA A 37 -16.96 -9.32 9.96
C ALA A 37 -18.08 -9.72 9.00
N LYS A 38 -19.32 -9.48 9.42
CA LYS A 38 -20.45 -9.74 8.56
C LYS A 38 -20.52 -8.70 7.47
N GLU A 39 -21.10 -9.08 6.35
CA GLU A 39 -21.14 -8.19 5.22
C GLU A 39 -21.80 -6.86 5.56
N GLU A 40 -22.90 -6.93 6.26
CA GLU A 40 -23.62 -5.70 6.58
C GLU A 40 -22.89 -4.89 7.63
N GLN A 41 -21.89 -5.44 8.27
CA GLN A 41 -21.11 -4.74 9.27
C GLN A 41 -19.65 -4.73 8.88
N GLN A 42 -19.41 -4.62 7.60
CA GLN A 42 -18.03 -4.59 7.14
C GLN A 42 -17.28 -3.51 7.86
N GLN A 43 -16.25 -3.91 8.54
CA GLN A 43 -15.38 -2.99 9.26
C GLN A 43 -13.99 -3.13 8.72
N ALA A 44 -13.36 -2.00 8.53
CA ALA A 44 -11.97 -1.96 8.09
C ALA A 44 -11.20 -1.12 9.07
N ASP A 45 -9.95 -1.52 9.27
CA ASP A 45 -9.02 -0.71 10.03
C ASP A 45 -8.27 0.16 9.05
N PHE A 46 -8.23 1.46 9.33
CA PHE A 46 -7.49 2.39 8.48
C PHE A 46 -6.13 2.60 9.11
N ILE A 47 -5.10 2.13 8.44
CA ILE A 47 -3.78 2.03 9.02
C ILE A 47 -2.87 3.03 8.32
N PRO A 48 -2.34 4.01 9.05
CA PRO A 48 -1.39 4.96 8.47
C PRO A 48 -0.06 4.28 8.23
N CYS A 49 0.51 4.55 7.07
CA CYS A 49 1.74 3.90 6.65
C CYS A 49 2.68 4.93 6.06
N ARG A 50 3.95 4.57 6.03
CA ARG A 50 5.00 5.42 5.51
C ARG A 50 6.04 4.57 4.82
N VAL A 51 6.58 5.07 3.71
CA VAL A 51 7.65 4.36 3.00
C VAL A 51 8.63 5.40 2.50
N TRP A 52 9.91 5.02 2.45
CA TRP A 52 10.98 5.94 2.07
C TRP A 52 11.64 5.50 0.78
N GLY A 53 12.26 6.46 0.10
CA GLY A 53 13.15 6.19 -1.00
C GLY A 53 12.46 5.91 -2.30
N SER A 54 13.07 5.09 -3.13
CA SER A 54 12.54 4.80 -4.45
C SER A 54 11.18 4.11 -4.37
N GLN A 55 10.94 3.35 -3.32
CA GLN A 55 9.62 2.74 -3.16
C GLN A 55 8.54 3.78 -2.95
N ALA A 56 8.89 4.90 -2.29
CA ALA A 56 7.93 5.99 -2.12
C ALA A 56 7.59 6.61 -3.46
N GLU A 57 8.59 6.84 -4.28
CA GLU A 57 8.36 7.40 -5.61
C GLU A 57 7.55 6.46 -6.47
N ASN A 58 7.89 5.17 -6.44
CA ASN A 58 7.18 4.20 -7.25
C ASN A 58 5.73 4.06 -6.81
N LEU A 59 5.49 4.02 -5.50
CA LEU A 59 4.13 3.90 -5.01
C LEU A 59 3.28 5.08 -5.48
N THR A 60 3.83 6.28 -5.36
CA THR A 60 3.10 7.48 -5.75
C THR A 60 2.85 7.50 -7.26
N HIS A 61 3.80 7.01 -8.02
CA HIS A 61 3.69 7.03 -9.47
C HIS A 61 2.73 5.98 -10.00
N PHE A 62 2.76 4.78 -9.44
CA PHE A 62 2.03 3.65 -10.02
C PHE A 62 0.73 3.33 -9.33
N MET A 63 0.50 3.77 -8.10
CA MET A 63 -0.67 3.38 -7.33
C MET A 63 -1.47 4.60 -6.93
N GLY A 64 -2.78 4.40 -6.76
CA GLY A 64 -3.66 5.47 -6.33
C GLY A 64 -4.81 4.91 -5.52
N LYS A 65 -5.76 5.79 -5.23
CA LYS A 65 -6.91 5.45 -4.41
C LYS A 65 -7.59 4.18 -4.92
N GLY A 66 -7.86 3.25 -4.01
CA GLY A 66 -8.57 2.02 -4.35
C GLY A 66 -7.69 0.88 -4.79
N ASN A 67 -6.44 1.13 -5.10
CA ASN A 67 -5.53 0.06 -5.49
C ASN A 67 -5.14 -0.79 -4.29
N GLN A 68 -4.90 -2.06 -4.56
CA GLN A 68 -4.56 -3.02 -3.52
C GLN A 68 -3.07 -3.25 -3.47
N ILE A 69 -2.52 -3.20 -2.28
CA ILE A 69 -1.10 -3.42 -2.08
C ILE A 69 -0.89 -4.31 -0.87
N ALA A 70 0.25 -4.96 -0.85
CA ALA A 70 0.72 -5.72 0.30
C ALA A 70 1.96 -5.02 0.83
N ILE A 71 2.03 -4.85 2.13
CA ILE A 71 3.19 -4.24 2.74
C ILE A 71 3.76 -5.14 3.81
N GLU A 72 5.05 -5.04 3.96
CA GLU A 72 5.81 -5.74 4.96
C GLU A 72 6.63 -4.69 5.69
N GLY A 73 6.46 -4.58 7.00
CA GLY A 73 7.13 -3.49 7.68
C GLY A 73 7.17 -3.64 9.19
N ASN A 74 7.36 -2.53 9.84
CA ASN A 74 7.51 -2.45 11.30
C ASN A 74 6.52 -1.47 11.86
N LEU A 75 6.08 -1.72 13.08
CA LEU A 75 5.24 -0.75 13.79
C LEU A 75 6.15 0.31 14.41
N ARG A 76 5.84 1.57 14.17
CA ARG A 76 6.62 2.66 14.71
C ARG A 76 5.73 3.61 15.48
N ILE A 77 6.26 4.15 16.54
CA ILE A 77 5.58 5.16 17.33
C ILE A 77 6.56 6.30 17.54
N ASP A 78 6.23 7.45 16.98
CA ASP A 78 7.05 8.65 17.13
C ASP A 78 6.36 9.58 18.09
N SER A 79 7.13 10.35 18.84
CA SER A 79 6.58 11.34 19.75
C SER A 79 6.98 12.72 19.27
N TYR A 80 6.12 13.68 19.57
CA TYR A 80 6.40 15.07 19.27
C TYR A 80 5.69 15.94 20.31
N ILE A 81 6.12 17.19 20.41
CA ILE A 81 5.55 18.13 21.35
C ILE A 81 4.70 19.11 20.54
N ASP A 82 3.42 19.22 20.91
CA ASP A 82 2.53 20.09 20.18
C ASP A 82 2.68 21.55 20.68
N LYS A 83 1.82 22.41 20.16
CA LYS A 83 1.91 23.84 20.45
C LYS A 83 1.64 24.14 21.90
N ASP A 84 0.87 23.30 22.55
CA ASP A 84 0.52 23.50 23.95
C ASP A 84 1.55 22.90 24.90
N GLY A 85 2.62 22.32 24.37
CA GLY A 85 3.62 21.71 25.21
C GLY A 85 3.33 20.31 25.62
N ASN A 86 2.29 19.70 25.08
CA ASN A 86 1.93 18.33 25.41
C ASN A 86 2.63 17.36 24.48
N THR A 87 3.00 16.20 25.05
CA THR A 87 3.62 15.15 24.26
C THR A 87 2.55 14.37 23.52
N LYS A 88 2.69 14.27 22.22
CA LYS A 88 1.78 13.52 21.38
C LYS A 88 2.51 12.38 20.71
N TYR A 89 1.76 11.36 20.32
CA TYR A 89 2.33 10.17 19.71
C TYR A 89 1.68 9.92 18.36
N THR A 90 2.47 9.50 17.40
CA THR A 90 1.99 9.12 16.09
C THR A 90 2.37 7.67 15.85
N THR A 91 1.37 6.84 15.58
CA THR A 91 1.59 5.42 15.34
C THR A 91 1.38 5.15 13.86
N TYR A 92 2.34 4.47 13.24
CA TYR A 92 2.24 4.16 11.82
C TYR A 92 3.06 2.90 11.52
N VAL A 93 2.83 2.34 10.35
CA VAL A 93 3.60 1.21 9.89
C VAL A 93 4.64 1.73 8.91
N LEU A 94 5.90 1.47 9.22
CA LEU A 94 6.99 1.82 8.31
C LEU A 94 7.17 0.65 7.36
N ALA A 95 6.80 0.86 6.09
CA ALA A 95 6.87 -0.20 5.10
C ALA A 95 8.30 -0.37 4.64
N ASN A 96 8.79 -1.60 4.71
CA ASN A 96 10.10 -1.95 4.19
C ASN A 96 10.00 -2.48 2.77
N ARG A 97 8.86 -3.09 2.44
CA ARG A 97 8.67 -3.67 1.14
C ARG A 97 7.20 -3.55 0.77
N ILE A 98 6.94 -3.19 -0.48
CA ILE A 98 5.59 -3.04 -0.98
C ILE A 98 5.45 -3.84 -2.25
N GLU A 99 4.37 -4.62 -2.34
CA GLU A 99 4.02 -5.34 -3.55
C GLU A 99 2.70 -4.82 -4.07
N TYR A 100 2.64 -4.56 -5.34
CA TYR A 100 1.43 -4.06 -5.97
C TYR A 100 0.58 -5.23 -6.39
N LEU A 101 -0.65 -5.26 -5.91
CA LEU A 101 -1.56 -6.37 -6.20
C LEU A 101 -2.63 -5.98 -7.20
N SER A 102 -2.67 -4.70 -7.60
CA SER A 102 -3.58 -4.25 -8.64
C SER A 102 -2.91 -3.12 -9.40
N SER A 103 -3.48 -2.79 -10.55
CA SER A 103 -2.94 -1.73 -11.40
C SER A 103 -3.66 -0.43 -11.13
N LYS A 104 -2.99 0.68 -11.41
CA LYS A 104 -3.60 1.98 -11.26
C LYS A 104 -4.75 2.10 -12.24
N LYS A 105 -5.89 2.53 -11.70
CA LYS A 105 -7.09 2.56 -12.51
C LYS A 105 -7.00 3.61 -13.59
N GLY A 106 -7.41 3.26 -14.80
CA GLY A 106 -7.53 4.22 -15.86
C GLY A 106 -6.29 4.40 -16.71
N GLU A 107 -5.16 4.58 -16.07
CA GLU A 107 -3.96 4.86 -16.83
C GLU A 107 -3.43 3.68 -17.58
N ILE A 108 -3.43 2.53 -16.95
CA ILE A 108 -2.78 1.37 -17.50
C ILE A 108 -3.79 0.41 -18.06
N LYS A 109 -5.05 0.80 -18.12
CA LYS A 109 -6.09 -0.12 -18.48
C LYS A 109 -5.88 -0.70 -19.86
N GLU A 110 -5.56 0.14 -20.82
CA GLU A 110 -5.37 -0.35 -22.19
C GLU A 110 -4.15 -1.24 -22.27
N GLU A 111 -3.08 -0.82 -21.65
CA GLU A 111 -1.89 -1.64 -21.64
C GLU A 111 -2.13 -2.96 -20.96
N SER A 112 -2.91 -2.92 -19.88
CA SER A 112 -3.22 -4.16 -19.19
C SER A 112 -3.98 -5.11 -20.07
N GLN A 113 -4.91 -4.60 -20.86
CA GLN A 113 -5.67 -5.45 -21.74
C GLN A 113 -4.77 -6.11 -22.77
N GLU A 114 -3.85 -5.35 -23.33
CA GLU A 114 -2.93 -5.94 -24.29
C GLU A 114 -2.09 -7.02 -23.65
N ILE A 115 -1.60 -6.74 -22.46
CA ILE A 115 -0.78 -7.71 -21.77
C ILE A 115 -1.59 -8.95 -21.45
N GLU A 116 -2.83 -8.78 -21.04
CA GLU A 116 -3.66 -9.94 -20.76
C GLU A 116 -3.86 -10.80 -21.98
N GLU A 117 -4.11 -10.17 -23.11
CA GLU A 117 -4.29 -10.95 -24.33
C GLU A 117 -3.05 -11.74 -24.64
N ASN A 118 -1.90 -11.12 -24.53
CA ASN A 118 -0.66 -11.82 -24.79
C ASN A 118 -0.44 -12.94 -23.79
N SER A 119 -0.77 -12.68 -22.53
CA SER A 119 -0.59 -13.68 -21.50
C SER A 119 -1.48 -14.88 -21.74
N ILE A 120 -2.71 -14.63 -22.17
CA ILE A 120 -3.60 -15.73 -22.45
C ILE A 120 -3.00 -16.65 -23.50
N LYS A 121 -2.40 -16.07 -24.50
CA LYS A 121 -1.76 -16.89 -25.48
C LYS A 121 -0.65 -17.71 -24.90
N MET A 122 0.03 -17.16 -23.96
CA MET A 122 1.07 -17.90 -23.39
C MET A 122 0.63 -18.82 -22.43
N ASP A 123 -0.17 -18.82 -22.07
CA ASP A 123 -0.48 -19.56 -21.32
C ASP A 123 -1.16 -19.93 -20.52
N GLU A 124 -1.94 -19.71 -20.61
CA GLU A 124 -2.63 -20.28 -19.84
C GLU A 124 -1.90 -20.99 -19.07
N LEU A 125 -0.98 -20.93 -19.29
CA LEU A 125 -0.14 -21.42 -18.85
C LEU A 125 0.09 -21.32 -17.58
N GLU A 126 0.15 -20.92 -17.13
CA GLU A 126 0.55 -20.96 -15.99
C GLU A 126 -0.17 -20.67 -15.15
N ILE A 127 -0.82 -20.54 -15.34
CA ILE A 127 -1.43 -20.14 -14.57
C ILE A 127 -1.65 -20.62 -13.63
N LEU A 128 -1.63 -21.04 -13.70
CA LEU A 128 -1.82 -21.07 -12.92
C LEU A 128 -1.34 -21.09 -11.93
N ASP A 129 -0.90 -21.18 -11.92
CA ASP A 129 -0.34 -21.18 -11.00
C ASP A 129 -0.25 -20.49 -10.23
N SER A 130 -0.10 -20.18 -10.42
CA SER A 130 0.17 -19.43 -9.77
C SER A 130 -0.55 -18.85 -9.16
N ASP A 131 -1.03 -18.91 -9.49
CA ASP A 131 -1.62 -18.31 -9.11
C ASP A 131 -2.03 -18.40 -8.06
N LEU A 132 -1.85 -18.84 -7.83
CA LEU A 132 -2.01 -18.73 -7.10
C LEU A 132 -1.88 -18.57 -6.07
N PRO A 133 -1.81 -18.47 -5.70
CA PRO A 133 -1.67 -18.41 -4.80
C PRO A 133 -1.72 -17.92 -3.89
N PHE A 134 -1.83 -17.89 -3.54
CA PHE A 134 -1.73 -17.46 -2.55
C PHE A 134 -2.58 -17.30 -2.01
#